data_6d03c0f3ce3949cb61374a2b6494a35a
#
_entry.id   6d03c0f3ce3949cb61374a2b6494a35a
#
_cell.length_a   1.000
_cell.length_b   1.000
_cell.length_c   1.000
_cell.angle_alpha   90.00
_cell.angle_beta   90.00
_cell.angle_gamma   90.00
#
_symmetry.space_group_name_H-M   'P 1'
#
loop_
_entity.id
_entity.type
_entity.pdbx_description
1 polymer ?
#
loop_
_entity_poly.entity_id
_entity_poly.type
_entity_poly.pdbx_seq_one_letter_code
_entity_poly.pdbx_strand_id
1 'polypeptide(L)'
;ELQTKWKKEKLPVMEIGVGVHTGEAIIGNMGSEDRFDYTAMGDTVNLAARLEGLTKQYGVKILIGEKTFSKVKGSYICREIDFVQVKGKKEGVTIYELVGRKSKVGFEELKYIKMYEKGFHYYKKKKFKAAIVEFEKCFNVREDKSAKAFVKRCKDYLKNPPAKNWNGIYEWKSK
;
A
#
# COMPACT_ATOMS: atom_id res chain seq x y z
N GLU A 1 16.50 -5.68 15.18
CA GLU A 1 17.88 -5.89 15.65
C GLU A 1 18.86 -4.89 15.00
N LEU A 2 19.03 -4.85 13.67
CA LEU A 2 19.98 -3.94 13.02
C LEU A 2 19.72 -2.46 13.32
N GLN A 3 18.48 -2.00 13.26
CA GLN A 3 18.15 -0.60 13.59
C GLN A 3 18.48 -0.23 15.04
N THR A 4 18.32 -1.17 15.97
CA THR A 4 18.69 -0.96 17.38
C THR A 4 20.20 -0.84 17.53
N LYS A 5 20.96 -1.66 16.80
CA LYS A 5 22.42 -1.58 16.73
C LYS A 5 22.87 -0.24 16.13
N TRP A 6 22.34 0.14 14.98
CA TRP A 6 22.67 1.41 14.32
C TRP A 6 22.39 2.63 15.18
N LYS A 7 21.25 2.65 15.90
CA LYS A 7 20.96 3.73 16.86
C LYS A 7 22.00 3.83 17.98
N LYS A 8 22.45 2.68 18.53
CA LYS A 8 23.52 2.66 19.54
C LYS A 8 24.85 3.16 18.99
N GLU A 9 25.16 2.84 17.75
CA GLU A 9 26.39 3.23 17.06
C GLU A 9 26.29 4.63 16.42
N LYS A 10 25.17 5.38 16.64
CA LYS A 10 24.90 6.70 16.05
C LYS A 10 24.94 6.71 14.53
N LEU A 11 24.69 5.55 13.88
CA LEU A 11 24.59 5.43 12.44
C LEU A 11 23.18 5.85 11.97
N PRO A 12 23.06 6.33 10.71
CA PRO A 12 21.76 6.65 10.12
C PRO A 12 20.83 5.43 10.14
N VAL A 13 19.61 5.61 10.62
CA VAL A 13 18.58 4.56 10.58
C VAL A 13 18.02 4.49 9.18
N MET A 14 18.28 3.39 8.48
CA MET A 14 17.71 3.15 7.15
C MET A 14 16.36 2.44 7.26
N GLU A 15 15.38 2.97 6.57
CA GLU A 15 14.08 2.33 6.40
C GLU A 15 13.99 1.79 4.96
N ILE A 16 13.52 0.55 4.84
CA ILE A 16 13.30 -0.10 3.54
C ILE A 16 11.80 -0.32 3.33
N GLY A 17 11.35 -0.07 2.10
CA GLY A 17 10.05 -0.50 1.62
C GLY A 17 10.18 -1.85 0.92
N VAL A 18 9.14 -2.67 1.02
CA VAL A 18 9.07 -3.97 0.35
C VAL A 18 7.75 -4.07 -0.42
N GLY A 19 7.86 -4.36 -1.73
CA GLY A 19 6.72 -4.66 -2.59
C GLY A 19 6.70 -6.15 -2.95
N VAL A 20 5.58 -6.83 -2.68
CA VAL A 20 5.45 -8.25 -3.02
C VAL A 20 4.22 -8.48 -3.89
N HIS A 21 4.41 -9.12 -5.02
CA HIS A 21 3.31 -9.55 -5.88
C HIS A 21 3.49 -10.98 -6.35
N THR A 22 2.38 -11.67 -6.61
CA THR A 22 2.36 -13.05 -7.08
C THR A 22 1.80 -13.09 -8.50
N GLY A 23 2.49 -13.77 -9.41
CA GLY A 23 2.05 -13.97 -10.78
C GLY A 23 3.15 -14.59 -11.63
N GLU A 24 2.89 -14.78 -12.90
CA GLU A 24 3.84 -15.30 -13.86
C GLU A 24 4.95 -14.27 -14.14
N ALA A 25 6.17 -14.74 -14.35
CA ALA A 25 7.32 -13.95 -14.75
C ALA A 25 8.20 -14.77 -15.70
N ILE A 26 8.85 -14.10 -16.63
CA ILE A 26 9.87 -14.68 -17.49
C ILE A 26 11.22 -14.47 -16.80
N ILE A 27 11.96 -15.55 -16.60
CA ILE A 27 13.27 -15.53 -15.95
C ILE A 27 14.32 -16.03 -16.92
N GLY A 28 15.42 -15.31 -17.05
CA GLY A 28 16.52 -15.69 -17.92
C GLY A 28 17.61 -14.64 -18.03
N ASN A 29 18.62 -14.94 -18.84
CA ASN A 29 19.66 -13.98 -19.20
C ASN A 29 19.08 -12.99 -20.21
N MET A 30 19.15 -11.71 -19.86
CA MET A 30 18.62 -10.63 -20.70
C MET A 30 19.67 -9.52 -20.80
N GLY A 31 19.82 -8.96 -22.01
CA GLY A 31 20.80 -7.92 -22.27
C GLY A 31 21.24 -7.93 -23.73
N SER A 32 22.36 -7.24 -24.00
CA SER A 32 23.07 -7.25 -25.28
C SER A 32 24.14 -8.34 -25.29
N GLU A 33 24.80 -8.54 -26.46
CA GLU A 33 25.89 -9.50 -26.61
C GLU A 33 27.06 -9.23 -25.63
N ASP A 34 27.23 -7.98 -25.23
CA ASP A 34 28.35 -7.56 -24.35
C ASP A 34 27.95 -7.55 -22.85
N ARG A 35 26.66 -7.62 -22.52
CA ARG A 35 26.20 -7.54 -21.13
C ARG A 35 24.91 -8.30 -20.91
N PHE A 36 25.00 -9.42 -20.20
CA PHE A 36 23.86 -10.23 -19.78
C PHE A 36 23.64 -10.12 -18.28
N ASP A 37 22.40 -9.82 -17.91
CA ASP A 37 21.95 -9.90 -16.52
C ASP A 37 20.89 -11.00 -16.40
N TYR A 38 21.07 -11.93 -15.45
CA TYR A 38 20.05 -12.91 -15.11
C TYR A 38 18.96 -12.22 -14.31
N THR A 39 17.82 -12.03 -14.91
CA THR A 39 16.76 -11.21 -14.33
C THR A 39 15.37 -11.79 -14.59
N ALA A 40 14.36 -11.22 -13.91
CA ALA A 40 12.97 -11.52 -14.10
C ALA A 40 12.26 -10.36 -14.80
N MET A 41 11.43 -10.64 -15.78
CA MET A 41 10.60 -9.65 -16.48
C MET A 41 9.13 -10.06 -16.49
N GLY A 42 8.28 -9.05 -16.63
CA GLY A 42 6.83 -9.21 -16.76
C GLY A 42 6.04 -8.21 -15.92
N ASP A 43 4.76 -8.16 -16.15
CA ASP A 43 3.82 -7.29 -15.43
C ASP A 43 3.86 -7.52 -13.92
N THR A 44 4.06 -8.78 -13.51
CA THR A 44 4.18 -9.19 -12.11
C THR A 44 5.36 -8.53 -11.41
N VAL A 45 6.52 -8.52 -12.08
CA VAL A 45 7.75 -7.90 -11.56
C VAL A 45 7.60 -6.38 -11.50
N ASN A 46 7.07 -5.79 -12.57
CA ASN A 46 6.80 -4.36 -12.63
C ASN A 46 5.81 -3.90 -11.54
N LEU A 47 4.79 -4.71 -11.26
CA LEU A 47 3.84 -4.39 -10.20
C LEU A 47 4.50 -4.48 -8.82
N ALA A 48 5.32 -5.50 -8.57
CA ALA A 48 6.07 -5.60 -7.31
C ALA A 48 6.98 -4.38 -7.07
N ALA A 49 7.71 -3.93 -8.09
CA ALA A 49 8.55 -2.73 -8.02
C ALA A 49 7.73 -1.46 -7.74
N ARG A 50 6.53 -1.34 -8.34
CA ARG A 50 5.63 -0.21 -8.07
C ARG A 50 5.07 -0.24 -6.65
N LEU A 51 4.72 -1.42 -6.13
CA LEU A 51 4.28 -1.58 -4.74
C LEU A 51 5.39 -1.14 -3.78
N GLU A 52 6.65 -1.50 -4.06
CA GLU A 52 7.79 -1.03 -3.27
C GLU A 52 7.82 0.51 -3.25
N GLY A 53 7.79 1.19 -4.40
CA GLY A 53 7.80 2.64 -4.47
C GLY A 53 6.63 3.32 -3.74
N LEU A 54 5.46 2.68 -3.71
CA LEU A 54 4.29 3.19 -2.99
C LEU A 54 4.41 3.08 -1.46
N THR A 55 5.27 2.22 -0.93
CA THR A 55 5.45 2.07 0.53
C THR A 55 5.79 3.39 1.21
N LYS A 56 6.67 4.18 0.60
CA LYS A 56 7.07 5.50 1.11
C LYS A 56 5.90 6.49 1.15
N GLN A 57 5.04 6.43 0.13
CA GLN A 57 3.91 7.36 -0.01
C GLN A 57 2.83 7.07 1.04
N TYR A 58 2.53 5.80 1.28
CA TYR A 58 1.56 5.38 2.29
C TYR A 58 2.15 5.28 3.70
N GLY A 59 3.48 5.34 3.83
CA GLY A 59 4.15 5.23 5.12
C GLY A 59 4.07 3.83 5.72
N VAL A 60 4.06 2.80 4.90
CA VAL A 60 3.98 1.38 5.29
C VAL A 60 5.25 0.65 4.89
N LYS A 61 5.60 -0.43 5.59
CA LYS A 61 6.85 -1.16 5.35
C LYS A 61 6.72 -2.16 4.21
N ILE A 62 5.60 -2.88 4.15
CA ILE A 62 5.39 -3.96 3.20
C ILE A 62 4.04 -3.77 2.52
N LEU A 63 4.05 -3.61 1.20
CA LEU A 63 2.85 -3.63 0.37
C LEU A 63 2.78 -4.92 -0.43
N ILE A 64 1.60 -5.51 -0.46
CA ILE A 64 1.32 -6.72 -1.24
C ILE A 64 0.15 -6.50 -2.19
N GLY A 65 0.21 -7.13 -3.35
CA GLY A 65 -0.90 -7.12 -4.30
C GLY A 65 -1.97 -8.17 -3.97
N GLU A 66 -3.13 -8.04 -4.60
CA GLU A 66 -4.32 -8.86 -4.33
C GLU A 66 -4.08 -10.37 -4.45
N LYS A 67 -3.34 -10.83 -5.49
CA LYS A 67 -3.00 -12.25 -5.64
C LYS A 67 -2.15 -12.77 -4.49
N THR A 68 -1.23 -11.96 -3.96
CA THR A 68 -0.43 -12.32 -2.76
C THR A 68 -1.32 -12.33 -1.52
N PHE A 69 -2.17 -11.31 -1.34
CA PHE A 69 -3.14 -11.25 -0.24
C PHE A 69 -4.00 -12.51 -0.18
N SER A 70 -4.55 -12.96 -1.30
CA SER A 70 -5.39 -14.16 -1.37
C SER A 70 -4.69 -15.42 -0.85
N LYS A 71 -3.37 -15.52 -1.04
CA LYS A 71 -2.55 -16.65 -0.58
C LYS A 71 -2.19 -16.56 0.90
N VAL A 72 -2.05 -15.35 1.46
CA VAL A 72 -1.53 -15.16 2.82
C VAL A 72 -2.59 -14.81 3.86
N LYS A 73 -3.81 -14.40 3.47
CA LYS A 73 -4.90 -13.98 4.37
C LYS A 73 -5.30 -15.01 5.43
N GLY A 74 -5.00 -16.28 5.22
CA GLY A 74 -5.23 -17.35 6.20
C GLY A 74 -4.30 -17.24 7.41
N SER A 75 -3.06 -16.79 7.24
CA SER A 75 -2.00 -16.79 8.25
C SER A 75 -1.56 -15.40 8.71
N TYR A 76 -1.83 -14.37 7.92
CA TYR A 76 -1.40 -13.00 8.17
C TYR A 76 -2.59 -12.04 8.31
N ILE A 77 -2.40 -11.02 9.12
CA ILE A 77 -3.25 -9.83 9.14
C ILE A 77 -2.75 -8.87 8.08
N CYS A 78 -3.66 -8.43 7.23
CA CYS A 78 -3.40 -7.43 6.20
C CYS A 78 -4.43 -6.31 6.33
N ARG A 79 -4.04 -5.08 6.02
CA ARG A 79 -4.91 -3.91 5.97
C ARG A 79 -5.09 -3.50 4.50
N GLU A 80 -6.32 -3.40 4.01
CA GLU A 80 -6.59 -2.83 2.68
C GLU A 80 -6.19 -1.36 2.69
N ILE A 81 -5.20 -1.00 1.88
CA ILE A 81 -4.66 0.37 1.86
C ILE A 81 -5.39 1.23 0.84
N ASP A 82 -5.46 0.78 -0.41
CA ASP A 82 -6.04 1.59 -1.49
C ASP A 82 -6.43 0.73 -2.69
N PHE A 83 -7.17 1.33 -3.61
CA PHE A 83 -7.45 0.81 -4.94
C PHE A 83 -6.85 1.77 -5.96
N VAL A 84 -5.71 1.41 -6.53
CA VAL A 84 -4.88 2.31 -7.32
C VAL A 84 -4.77 1.87 -8.76
N GLN A 85 -4.76 2.82 -9.67
CA GLN A 85 -4.35 2.58 -11.05
C GLN A 85 -2.83 2.68 -11.14
N VAL A 86 -2.19 1.58 -11.51
CA VAL A 86 -0.75 1.57 -11.75
C VAL A 86 -0.47 1.90 -13.22
N LYS A 87 0.56 2.72 -13.47
CA LYS A 87 0.94 3.18 -14.82
C LYS A 87 1.03 1.98 -15.79
N GLY A 88 0.35 2.06 -16.93
CA GLY A 88 0.32 1.01 -17.95
C GLY A 88 -0.74 -0.08 -17.77
N LYS A 89 -1.57 -0.03 -16.70
CA LYS A 89 -2.78 -0.86 -16.57
C LYS A 89 -4.03 0.02 -16.62
N LYS A 90 -5.03 -0.42 -17.39
CA LYS A 90 -6.35 0.23 -17.44
C LYS A 90 -7.19 -0.09 -16.21
N GLU A 91 -6.92 -1.20 -15.55
CA GLU A 91 -7.65 -1.70 -14.39
C GLU A 91 -6.94 -1.30 -13.10
N GLY A 92 -7.72 -0.95 -12.07
CA GLY A 92 -7.21 -0.70 -10.74
C GLY A 92 -6.74 -1.99 -10.07
N VAL A 93 -5.80 -1.85 -9.15
CA VAL A 93 -5.27 -2.95 -8.34
C VAL A 93 -5.48 -2.62 -6.87
N THR A 94 -6.10 -3.54 -6.14
CA THR A 94 -6.19 -3.42 -4.68
C THR A 94 -4.83 -3.74 -4.06
N ILE A 95 -4.39 -2.85 -3.19
CA ILE A 95 -3.12 -2.99 -2.47
C ILE A 95 -3.36 -3.11 -0.98
N TYR A 96 -2.56 -3.95 -0.34
CA TYR A 96 -2.67 -4.26 1.08
C TYR A 96 -1.34 -4.05 1.78
N GLU A 97 -1.38 -3.53 3.00
CA GLU A 97 -0.25 -3.61 3.93
C GLU A 97 -0.22 -5.00 4.57
N LEU A 98 0.92 -5.64 4.58
CA LEU A 98 1.17 -6.84 5.37
C LEU A 98 1.58 -6.44 6.79
N VAL A 99 0.64 -6.51 7.73
CA VAL A 99 0.86 -6.03 9.11
C VAL A 99 1.67 -7.04 9.92
N GLY A 100 1.33 -8.32 9.85
CA GLY A 100 2.04 -9.36 10.59
C GLY A 100 1.31 -10.68 10.65
N ARG A 101 1.93 -11.69 11.29
CA ARG A 101 1.29 -12.99 11.52
C ARG A 101 0.11 -12.84 12.48
N LYS A 102 -1.01 -13.53 12.22
CA LYS A 102 -2.21 -13.49 13.06
C LYS A 102 -1.91 -13.75 14.55
N SER A 103 -1.00 -14.66 14.84
CA SER A 103 -0.60 -15.00 16.20
C SER A 103 0.24 -13.94 16.92
N LYS A 104 0.70 -12.90 16.18
CA LYS A 104 1.58 -11.85 16.73
C LYS A 104 0.94 -10.45 16.71
N VAL A 105 -0.20 -10.29 16.05
CA VAL A 105 -0.90 -8.99 15.96
C VAL A 105 -1.85 -8.85 17.16
N GLY A 106 -1.60 -7.84 17.99
CA GLY A 106 -2.38 -7.58 19.19
C GLY A 106 -3.74 -6.93 18.90
N PHE A 107 -4.60 -6.91 19.93
CA PHE A 107 -5.97 -6.40 19.86
C PHE A 107 -6.03 -4.92 19.43
N GLU A 108 -5.14 -4.07 19.96
CA GLU A 108 -5.12 -2.63 19.63
C GLU A 108 -4.81 -2.41 18.14
N GLU A 109 -3.91 -3.19 17.56
CA GLU A 109 -3.62 -3.11 16.13
C GLU A 109 -4.83 -3.54 15.29
N LEU A 110 -5.53 -4.61 15.68
CA LEU A 110 -6.76 -5.05 15.00
C LEU A 110 -7.87 -3.99 15.08
N LYS A 111 -8.00 -3.32 16.23
CA LYS A 111 -8.94 -2.21 16.42
C LYS A 111 -8.60 -1.03 15.51
N TYR A 112 -7.33 -0.70 15.42
CA TYR A 112 -6.83 0.35 14.52
C TYR A 112 -7.14 0.02 13.04
N ILE A 113 -6.85 -1.20 12.59
CA ILE A 113 -7.13 -1.65 11.22
C ILE A 113 -8.61 -1.49 10.90
N LYS A 114 -9.51 -1.96 11.79
CA LYS A 114 -10.96 -1.82 11.61
C LYS A 114 -11.41 -0.37 11.49
N MET A 115 -10.80 0.54 12.25
CA MET A 115 -11.09 1.97 12.18
C MET A 115 -10.70 2.54 10.82
N TYR A 116 -9.51 2.22 10.32
CA TYR A 116 -9.03 2.62 9.01
C TYR A 116 -9.93 2.07 7.89
N GLU A 117 -10.23 0.77 7.92
CA GLU A 117 -11.08 0.10 6.92
C GLU A 117 -12.49 0.68 6.87
N LYS A 118 -13.02 1.12 8.01
CA LYS A 118 -14.31 1.82 8.07
C LYS A 118 -14.26 3.15 7.34
N GLY A 119 -13.19 3.94 7.53
CA GLY A 119 -12.93 5.17 6.78
C GLY A 119 -12.84 4.91 5.27
N PHE A 120 -12.09 3.87 4.89
CA PHE A 120 -11.93 3.49 3.49
C PHE A 120 -13.24 3.00 2.86
N HIS A 121 -14.06 2.25 3.60
CA HIS A 121 -15.41 1.87 3.15
C HIS A 121 -16.30 3.08 2.87
N TYR A 122 -16.29 4.10 3.75
CA TYR A 122 -17.02 5.35 3.50
C TYR A 122 -16.49 6.09 2.28
N TYR A 123 -15.17 6.13 2.10
CA TYR A 123 -14.53 6.72 0.93
C TYR A 123 -15.01 6.07 -0.37
N LYS A 124 -14.97 4.72 -0.45
CA LYS A 124 -15.47 3.97 -1.62
C LYS A 124 -16.96 4.25 -1.91
N LYS A 125 -17.75 4.53 -0.90
CA LYS A 125 -19.17 4.91 -1.02
C LYS A 125 -19.42 6.40 -1.26
N LYS A 126 -18.38 7.18 -1.56
CA LYS A 126 -18.46 8.65 -1.74
C LYS A 126 -19.00 9.41 -0.52
N LYS A 127 -19.03 8.79 0.66
CA LYS A 127 -19.42 9.43 1.93
C LYS A 127 -18.21 10.14 2.53
N PHE A 128 -17.67 11.14 1.80
CA PHE A 128 -16.38 11.76 2.11
C PHE A 128 -16.32 12.42 3.48
N LYS A 129 -17.40 13.09 3.93
CA LYS A 129 -17.45 13.66 5.30
C LYS A 129 -17.30 12.58 6.38
N ALA A 130 -18.02 11.46 6.24
CA ALA A 130 -17.92 10.36 7.18
C ALA A 130 -16.55 9.66 7.13
N ALA A 131 -15.96 9.54 5.93
CA ALA A 131 -14.62 9.00 5.75
C ALA A 131 -13.57 9.85 6.49
N ILE A 132 -13.64 11.19 6.37
CA ILE A 132 -12.74 12.10 7.08
C ILE A 132 -12.78 11.85 8.58
N VAL A 133 -13.98 11.76 9.17
CA VAL A 133 -14.14 11.54 10.62
C VAL A 133 -13.46 10.24 11.07
N GLU A 134 -13.61 9.15 10.33
CA GLU A 134 -12.98 7.87 10.69
C GLU A 134 -11.46 7.91 10.49
N PHE A 135 -10.96 8.53 9.42
CA PHE A 135 -9.52 8.66 9.23
C PHE A 135 -8.87 9.62 10.24
N GLU A 136 -9.57 10.68 10.67
CA GLU A 136 -9.07 11.59 11.71
C GLU A 136 -8.95 10.89 13.07
N LYS A 137 -9.83 9.93 13.39
CA LYS A 137 -9.67 9.08 14.58
C LYS A 137 -8.36 8.27 14.53
N CYS A 138 -7.89 7.87 13.34
CA CYS A 138 -6.62 7.17 13.20
C CYS A 138 -5.44 8.03 13.67
N PHE A 139 -5.49 9.36 13.48
CA PHE A 139 -4.43 10.27 13.92
C PHE A 139 -4.30 10.37 15.43
N ASN A 140 -5.41 10.17 16.16
CA ASN A 140 -5.38 10.17 17.63
C ASN A 140 -4.68 8.92 18.21
N VAL A 141 -4.54 7.88 17.38
CA VAL A 141 -3.87 6.63 17.78
C VAL A 141 -2.40 6.65 17.38
N ARG A 142 -2.10 7.03 16.14
CA ARG A 142 -0.73 7.13 15.63
C ARG A 142 -0.64 7.96 14.35
N GLU A 143 0.56 8.41 14.04
CA GLU A 143 0.83 9.01 12.75
C GLU A 143 0.66 7.97 11.63
N ASP A 144 -0.24 8.25 10.67
CA ASP A 144 -0.51 7.38 9.52
C ASP A 144 -0.59 8.21 8.24
N LYS A 145 0.41 8.06 7.37
CA LYS A 145 0.49 8.79 6.10
C LYS A 145 -0.64 8.40 5.15
N SER A 146 -1.09 7.13 5.18
CA SER A 146 -2.19 6.68 4.33
C SER A 146 -3.51 7.33 4.73
N ALA A 147 -3.82 7.36 6.02
CA ALA A 147 -5.01 8.06 6.51
C ALA A 147 -4.97 9.56 6.22
N LYS A 148 -3.80 10.22 6.36
CA LYS A 148 -3.62 11.64 5.97
C LYS A 148 -3.89 11.85 4.48
N ALA A 149 -3.42 10.96 3.62
CA ALA A 149 -3.66 11.04 2.18
C ALA A 149 -5.15 10.95 1.86
N PHE A 150 -5.89 10.06 2.52
CA PHE A 150 -7.34 9.93 2.32
C PHE A 150 -8.12 11.14 2.83
N VAL A 151 -7.75 11.72 3.96
CA VAL A 151 -8.38 12.97 4.44
C VAL A 151 -8.20 14.07 3.41
N LYS A 152 -6.99 14.22 2.84
CA LYS A 152 -6.73 15.21 1.78
C LYS A 152 -7.60 14.93 0.55
N ARG A 153 -7.63 13.70 0.04
CA ARG A 153 -8.45 13.31 -1.12
C ARG A 153 -9.94 13.55 -0.87
N CYS A 154 -10.44 13.20 0.32
CA CYS A 154 -11.83 13.45 0.68
C CYS A 154 -12.16 14.93 0.68
N LYS A 155 -11.27 15.78 1.23
CA LYS A 155 -11.44 17.26 1.21
C LYS A 155 -11.45 17.80 -0.22
N ASP A 156 -10.59 17.26 -1.09
CA ASP A 156 -10.54 17.64 -2.50
C ASP A 156 -11.82 17.19 -3.24
N TYR A 157 -12.33 15.99 -2.99
CA TYR A 157 -13.57 15.50 -3.58
C TYR A 157 -14.84 16.17 -3.04
N LEU A 158 -14.79 16.76 -1.86
CA LEU A 158 -15.90 17.59 -1.37
C LEU A 158 -15.96 18.92 -2.13
N LYS A 159 -14.81 19.45 -2.61
CA LYS A 159 -14.75 20.67 -3.43
C LYS A 159 -15.02 20.37 -4.91
N ASN A 160 -14.44 19.28 -5.40
CA ASN A 160 -14.52 18.84 -6.79
C ASN A 160 -14.98 17.37 -6.83
N PRO A 161 -16.29 17.12 -6.81
CA PRO A 161 -16.82 15.76 -6.76
C PRO A 161 -16.35 14.90 -7.93
N PRO A 162 -16.00 13.64 -7.70
CA PRO A 162 -15.61 12.73 -8.76
C PRO A 162 -16.80 12.41 -9.66
N ALA A 163 -16.55 11.92 -10.88
CA ALA A 163 -17.57 11.52 -11.83
C ALA A 163 -18.57 10.52 -11.24
N LYS A 164 -19.81 10.48 -11.79
CA LYS A 164 -20.86 9.57 -11.31
C LYS A 164 -20.43 8.09 -11.32
N ASN A 165 -19.69 7.69 -12.35
CA ASN A 165 -19.15 6.33 -12.55
C ASN A 165 -17.81 6.08 -11.86
N TRP A 166 -17.32 7.00 -11.02
CA TRP A 166 -16.08 6.79 -10.27
C TRP A 166 -16.18 5.54 -9.38
N ASN A 167 -15.22 4.66 -9.51
CA ASN A 167 -15.16 3.33 -8.89
C ASN A 167 -14.21 3.25 -7.68
N GLY A 168 -13.72 4.38 -7.18
CA GLY A 168 -12.79 4.42 -6.06
C GLY A 168 -11.31 4.46 -6.45
N ILE A 169 -10.99 4.31 -7.74
CA ILE A 169 -9.61 4.36 -8.22
C ILE A 169 -9.01 5.76 -8.02
N TYR A 170 -7.79 5.78 -7.52
CA TYR A 170 -6.97 6.97 -7.47
C TYR A 170 -5.79 6.84 -8.42
N GLU A 171 -5.66 7.80 -9.33
CA GLU A 171 -4.51 7.90 -10.23
C GLU A 171 -3.39 8.68 -9.56
N TRP A 172 -2.28 8.03 -9.28
CA TRP A 172 -1.08 8.73 -8.87
C TRP A 172 -0.46 9.43 -10.08
N LYS A 173 -0.57 10.76 -10.09
CA LYS A 173 0.19 11.58 -11.03
C LYS A 173 1.64 11.58 -10.53
N SER A 174 2.49 10.69 -11.12
CA SER A 174 3.93 10.80 -10.90
C SER A 174 4.41 12.13 -11.45
N LYS A 175 5.08 12.92 -10.61
CA LYS A 175 5.96 13.97 -11.12
C LYS A 175 7.19 13.35 -11.72
#